data_82e95dbe2ef0c19a4384efd4a430d6f1
#
_entry.id   82e95dbe2ef0c19a4384efd4a430d6f1
#
_cell.length_a   1.000
_cell.length_b   1.000
_cell.length_c   1.000
_cell.angle_alpha   90.00
_cell.angle_beta   90.00
_cell.angle_gamma   90.00
#
_symmetry.space_group_name_H-M   'P 1'
#
loop_
_entity.id
_entity.type
_entity.pdbx_description
1 polymer ?
#
loop_
_entity_poly.entity_id
_entity_poly.type
_entity_poly.pdbx_seq_one_letter_code
_entity_poly.pdbx_strand_id
1 'polypeptide(L)'
;MKLKDELKNCKGVLALCVRKNGRVIERWQDHNLIVDAGRIRMAELLGGTKAGQHVTHIGIGSGSVQADPGDINLTNRTLVPVKAVTIDGKTAHFDFFIGTDAGNGTAIREFGLFCADGTMFSRRVRSGTIEKEPDIEIEGYWEIHF
;
A
#
# COMPACT_ATOMS: atom_id res chain seq x y z
N MET A 1 1.75 -26.71 18.47
CA MET A 1 1.39 -26.75 17.07
C MET A 1 1.80 -25.50 16.35
N LYS A 2 2.39 -25.64 15.16
CA LYS A 2 3.09 -24.53 14.50
C LYS A 2 2.26 -23.74 13.48
N LEU A 3 0.95 -23.98 13.35
CA LEU A 3 0.10 -23.27 12.39
C LEU A 3 0.12 -21.75 12.57
N LYS A 4 0.20 -21.27 13.82
CA LYS A 4 0.28 -19.84 14.10
C LYS A 4 1.57 -19.22 13.59
N ASP A 5 2.67 -19.98 13.60
CA ASP A 5 3.97 -19.47 13.15
C ASP A 5 4.02 -19.41 11.61
N GLU A 6 3.36 -20.32 10.92
CA GLU A 6 3.24 -20.30 9.46
C GLU A 6 2.41 -19.12 8.98
N LEU A 7 1.34 -18.79 9.70
CA LEU A 7 0.49 -17.63 9.38
C LEU A 7 1.21 -16.29 9.60
N LYS A 8 2.24 -16.26 10.46
CA LYS A 8 3.07 -15.06 10.67
C LYS A 8 3.96 -14.75 9.46
N ASN A 9 4.10 -15.65 8.51
CA ASN A 9 4.94 -15.47 7.33
C ASN A 9 4.26 -14.67 6.21
N CYS A 10 2.98 -14.30 6.37
CA CYS A 10 2.32 -13.39 5.45
C CYS A 10 2.90 -11.98 5.63
N LYS A 11 3.63 -11.51 4.62
CA LYS A 11 4.40 -10.25 4.69
C LYS A 11 4.08 -9.36 3.51
N GLY A 12 4.15 -8.05 3.76
CA GLY A 12 4.07 -7.04 2.72
C GLY A 12 5.40 -6.35 2.50
N VAL A 13 5.68 -6.00 1.26
CA VAL A 13 6.85 -5.21 0.85
C VAL A 13 6.37 -4.06 -0.02
N LEU A 14 6.81 -2.84 0.31
CA LEU A 14 6.55 -1.64 -0.47
C LEU A 14 7.86 -1.11 -1.00
N ALA A 15 7.97 -0.91 -2.31
CA ALA A 15 9.12 -0.33 -2.96
C ALA A 15 8.72 0.92 -3.75
N LEU A 16 9.52 1.98 -3.64
CA LEU A 16 9.28 3.26 -4.30
C LEU A 16 10.51 3.72 -5.07
N CYS A 17 10.25 4.42 -6.17
CA CYS A 17 11.22 5.26 -6.85
C CYS A 17 10.59 6.65 -7.02
N VAL A 18 11.19 7.65 -6.39
CA VAL A 18 10.72 9.04 -6.45
C VAL A 18 11.55 9.80 -7.47
N ARG A 19 10.89 10.46 -8.42
CA ARG A 19 11.55 11.30 -9.43
C ARG A 19 11.08 12.74 -9.28
N LYS A 20 12.04 13.67 -9.42
CA LYS A 20 11.77 15.10 -9.50
C LYS A 20 12.25 15.59 -10.85
N ASN A 21 11.33 16.16 -11.66
CA ASN A 21 11.61 16.59 -13.03
C ASN A 21 12.28 15.47 -13.85
N GLY A 22 11.79 14.23 -13.70
CA GLY A 22 12.30 13.06 -14.41
C GLY A 22 13.58 12.45 -13.85
N ARG A 23 14.16 13.04 -12.80
CA ARG A 23 15.38 12.51 -12.15
C ARG A 23 15.06 11.75 -10.89
N VAL A 24 15.66 10.58 -10.72
CA VAL A 24 15.53 9.81 -9.48
C VAL A 24 16.20 10.57 -8.34
N ILE A 25 15.42 10.90 -7.31
CA ILE A 25 15.92 11.56 -6.09
C ILE A 25 15.91 10.65 -4.88
N GLU A 26 15.11 9.56 -4.93
CA GLU A 26 15.06 8.60 -3.83
C GLU A 26 14.61 7.24 -4.34
N ARG A 27 15.22 6.17 -3.81
CA ARG A 27 14.73 4.80 -3.89
C ARG A 27 14.59 4.28 -2.48
N TRP A 28 13.45 3.65 -2.18
CA TRP A 28 13.15 3.18 -0.84
C TRP A 28 12.36 1.88 -0.90
N GLN A 29 12.66 0.98 0.01
CA GLN A 29 11.95 -0.28 0.15
C GLN A 29 11.90 -0.68 1.61
N ASP A 30 10.73 -1.15 2.05
CA ASP A 30 10.57 -1.66 3.41
C ASP A 30 9.34 -2.57 3.51
N HIS A 31 9.21 -3.21 4.64
CA HIS A 31 8.05 -4.03 4.97
C HIS A 31 6.88 -3.15 5.41
N ASN A 32 5.68 -3.69 5.32
CA ASN A 32 4.47 -3.02 5.78
C ASN A 32 3.64 -3.94 6.67
N LEU A 33 2.66 -3.38 7.34
CA LEU A 33 1.75 -4.11 8.22
C LEU A 33 0.44 -4.39 7.49
N ILE A 34 0.06 -5.67 7.39
CA ILE A 34 -1.28 -6.05 6.99
C ILE A 34 -2.17 -5.86 8.20
N VAL A 35 -3.13 -4.93 8.10
CA VAL A 35 -4.01 -4.59 9.22
C VAL A 35 -5.12 -5.62 9.39
N ASP A 36 -5.82 -5.59 10.52
CA ASP A 36 -6.88 -6.56 10.83
C ASP A 36 -7.98 -6.56 9.76
N ALA A 37 -8.38 -5.38 9.29
CA ALA A 37 -9.37 -5.25 8.21
C ALA A 37 -8.91 -5.96 6.93
N GLY A 38 -7.61 -5.93 6.61
CA GLY A 38 -7.03 -6.65 5.49
C GLY A 38 -7.09 -8.17 5.68
N ARG A 39 -6.79 -8.64 6.88
CA ARG A 39 -6.87 -10.08 7.20
C ARG A 39 -8.31 -10.58 7.14
N ILE A 40 -9.25 -9.80 7.62
CA ILE A 40 -10.68 -10.10 7.52
C ILE A 40 -11.08 -10.18 6.04
N ARG A 41 -10.62 -9.24 5.22
CA ARG A 41 -10.92 -9.23 3.78
C ARG A 41 -10.37 -10.49 3.09
N MET A 42 -9.17 -10.95 3.45
CA MET A 42 -8.63 -12.20 2.91
C MET A 42 -9.52 -13.39 3.25
N ALA A 43 -9.99 -13.46 4.50
CA ALA A 43 -10.90 -14.52 4.93
C ALA A 43 -12.23 -14.47 4.15
N GLU A 44 -12.79 -13.29 3.97
CA GLU A 44 -14.02 -13.07 3.21
C GLU A 44 -13.88 -13.51 1.76
N LEU A 45 -12.79 -13.10 1.11
CA LEU A 45 -12.52 -13.47 -0.29
C LEU A 45 -12.31 -14.98 -0.44
N LEU A 46 -11.56 -15.60 0.48
CA LEU A 46 -11.33 -17.04 0.49
C LEU A 46 -12.65 -17.81 0.67
N GLY A 47 -13.52 -17.31 1.54
CA GLY A 47 -14.81 -17.93 1.81
C GLY A 47 -15.90 -17.63 0.76
N GLY A 48 -15.57 -16.84 -0.27
CA GLY A 48 -16.51 -16.53 -1.35
C GLY A 48 -17.50 -15.43 -1.05
N THR A 49 -17.30 -14.70 0.04
CA THR A 49 -18.07 -13.49 0.33
C THR A 49 -17.28 -12.26 -0.18
N LYS A 50 -17.90 -11.11 -0.28
CA LYS A 50 -17.26 -9.88 -0.77
C LYS A 50 -16.58 -10.03 -2.14
N ALA A 51 -17.21 -10.77 -3.05
CA ALA A 51 -16.69 -10.95 -4.41
C ALA A 51 -16.43 -9.60 -5.08
N GLY A 52 -15.26 -9.45 -5.73
CA GLY A 52 -14.85 -8.21 -6.38
C GLY A 52 -14.27 -7.15 -5.43
N GLN A 53 -14.29 -7.38 -4.12
CA GLN A 53 -13.78 -6.43 -3.11
C GLN A 53 -12.32 -6.70 -2.75
N HIS A 54 -11.50 -7.00 -3.75
CA HIS A 54 -10.06 -7.18 -3.62
C HIS A 54 -9.34 -5.82 -3.64
N VAL A 55 -8.01 -5.84 -3.52
CA VAL A 55 -7.18 -4.63 -3.58
C VAL A 55 -7.22 -4.02 -4.98
N THR A 56 -7.53 -2.72 -5.04
CA THR A 56 -7.66 -1.96 -6.29
C THR A 56 -6.91 -0.64 -6.29
N HIS A 57 -6.53 -0.12 -5.13
CA HIS A 57 -5.94 1.22 -5.02
C HIS A 57 -4.72 1.24 -4.09
N ILE A 58 -3.78 2.12 -4.41
CA ILE A 58 -2.76 2.59 -3.48
C ILE A 58 -3.25 3.91 -2.88
N GLY A 59 -2.99 4.13 -1.60
CA GLY A 59 -3.30 5.38 -0.94
C GLY A 59 -2.04 6.07 -0.46
N ILE A 60 -2.07 7.39 -0.44
CA ILE A 60 -1.05 8.23 0.18
C ILE A 60 -1.71 9.11 1.23
N GLY A 61 -0.94 9.45 2.26
CA GLY A 61 -1.42 10.29 3.35
C GLY A 61 -0.31 10.98 4.10
N SER A 62 -0.68 11.84 5.06
CA SER A 62 0.24 12.67 5.82
C SER A 62 0.42 12.22 7.27
N GLY A 63 -0.18 11.11 7.68
CA GLY A 63 -0.09 10.60 9.04
C GLY A 63 1.30 10.05 9.36
N SER A 64 1.77 10.32 10.59
CA SER A 64 3.09 9.90 11.05
C SER A 64 3.05 8.93 12.23
N VAL A 65 1.86 8.57 12.69
CA VAL A 65 1.68 7.59 13.76
C VAL A 65 2.05 6.21 13.26
N GLN A 66 2.87 5.49 14.00
CA GLN A 66 3.32 4.14 13.64
C GLN A 66 2.13 3.24 13.31
N ALA A 67 2.30 2.37 12.30
CA ALA A 67 1.25 1.45 11.89
C ALA A 67 0.84 0.51 13.02
N ASP A 68 -0.45 0.30 13.14
CA ASP A 68 -1.10 -0.52 14.16
C ASP A 68 -2.10 -1.47 13.49
N PRO A 69 -2.26 -2.72 14.00
CA PRO A 69 -3.21 -3.67 13.40
C PRO A 69 -4.64 -3.15 13.30
N GLY A 70 -5.05 -2.24 14.18
CA GLY A 70 -6.39 -1.65 14.18
C GLY A 70 -6.58 -0.49 13.21
N ASP A 71 -5.56 -0.11 12.45
CA ASP A 71 -5.66 1.02 11.52
C ASP A 71 -6.69 0.75 10.43
N ILE A 72 -7.46 1.78 10.10
CA ILE A 72 -8.55 1.68 9.11
C ILE A 72 -8.46 2.75 8.02
N ASN A 73 -7.57 3.73 8.15
CA ASN A 73 -7.47 4.83 7.19
C ASN A 73 -6.14 5.58 7.29
N LEU A 74 -5.87 6.38 6.27
CA LEU A 74 -4.76 7.34 6.25
C LEU A 74 -5.28 8.75 6.55
N THR A 75 -4.37 9.62 6.98
CA THR A 75 -4.68 11.05 7.21
C THR A 75 -4.62 11.79 5.87
N ASN A 76 -5.67 12.58 5.56
CA ASN A 76 -5.78 13.33 4.30
C ASN A 76 -5.55 12.44 3.08
N ARG A 77 -6.23 11.32 3.06
CA ARG A 77 -6.06 10.25 2.07
C ARG A 77 -6.34 10.67 0.64
N THR A 78 -5.43 10.34 -0.27
CA THR A 78 -5.64 10.34 -1.71
C THR A 78 -5.46 8.92 -2.22
N LEU A 79 -6.44 8.41 -2.98
CA LEU A 79 -6.37 7.08 -3.59
C LEU A 79 -6.03 7.19 -5.08
N VAL A 80 -5.16 6.29 -5.53
CA VAL A 80 -4.80 6.15 -6.94
C VAL A 80 -5.01 4.69 -7.34
N PRO A 81 -5.68 4.39 -8.46
CA PRO A 81 -5.84 3.01 -8.90
C PRO A 81 -4.49 2.32 -9.10
N VAL A 82 -4.38 1.06 -8.72
CA VAL A 82 -3.20 0.26 -9.08
C VAL A 82 -3.12 0.13 -10.59
N LYS A 83 -1.89 0.15 -11.11
CA LYS A 83 -1.63 0.12 -12.55
C LYS A 83 -1.78 -1.28 -13.12
N ALA A 84 -1.32 -2.28 -12.39
CA ALA A 84 -1.37 -3.69 -12.80
C ALA A 84 -1.25 -4.61 -11.59
N VAL A 85 -1.85 -5.78 -11.70
CA VAL A 85 -1.76 -6.85 -10.70
C VAL A 85 -1.16 -8.07 -11.37
N THR A 86 -0.15 -8.65 -10.73
CA THR A 86 0.48 -9.89 -11.19
C THR A 86 0.50 -10.89 -10.05
N ILE A 87 0.08 -12.11 -10.30
CA ILE A 87 0.19 -13.21 -9.34
C ILE A 87 1.35 -14.10 -9.77
N ASP A 88 2.33 -14.25 -8.90
CA ASP A 88 3.49 -15.11 -9.11
C ASP A 88 3.62 -16.07 -7.93
N GLY A 89 3.18 -17.31 -8.13
CA GLY A 89 3.17 -18.30 -7.07
C GLY A 89 2.36 -17.81 -5.86
N LYS A 90 3.05 -17.59 -4.75
CA LYS A 90 2.45 -17.14 -3.48
C LYS A 90 2.53 -15.63 -3.29
N THR A 91 2.84 -14.87 -4.33
CA THR A 91 3.01 -13.43 -4.26
C THR A 91 1.94 -12.73 -5.08
N ALA A 92 1.24 -11.78 -4.48
CA ALA A 92 0.41 -10.81 -5.18
C ALA A 92 1.22 -9.52 -5.33
N HIS A 93 1.41 -9.08 -6.56
CA HIS A 93 2.24 -7.92 -6.91
C HIS A 93 1.36 -6.84 -7.53
N PHE A 94 1.40 -5.65 -6.95
CA PHE A 94 0.61 -4.49 -7.35
C PHE A 94 1.54 -3.39 -7.81
N ASP A 95 1.58 -3.12 -9.12
CA ASP A 95 2.30 -1.96 -9.66
C ASP A 95 1.48 -0.70 -9.50
N PHE A 96 2.13 0.42 -9.18
CA PHE A 96 1.46 1.71 -9.12
C PHE A 96 2.34 2.84 -9.65
N PHE A 97 1.66 3.91 -10.04
CA PHE A 97 2.30 5.14 -10.50
C PHE A 97 1.46 6.33 -10.01
N ILE A 98 2.11 7.23 -9.28
CA ILE A 98 1.51 8.47 -8.81
C ILE A 98 2.12 9.60 -9.64
N GLY A 99 1.35 10.09 -10.60
CA GLY A 99 1.81 11.08 -11.56
C GLY A 99 1.87 12.50 -11.01
N THR A 100 2.29 13.41 -11.85
CA THR A 100 2.46 14.82 -11.51
C THR A 100 1.15 15.55 -11.19
N ASP A 101 0.02 14.96 -11.53
CA ASP A 101 -1.32 15.53 -11.34
C ASP A 101 -2.08 14.93 -10.15
N ALA A 102 -1.49 13.98 -9.43
CA ALA A 102 -2.15 13.30 -8.32
C ALA A 102 -1.50 13.61 -6.97
N GLY A 103 -2.33 13.86 -5.97
CA GLY A 103 -1.89 14.03 -4.58
C GLY A 103 -1.07 15.26 -4.30
N ASN A 104 -1.07 16.26 -5.19
CA ASN A 104 -0.30 17.49 -5.02
C ASN A 104 -0.71 18.24 -3.76
N GLY A 105 0.27 18.78 -3.05
CA GLY A 105 0.07 19.44 -1.76
C GLY A 105 0.11 18.50 -0.57
N THR A 106 0.30 17.21 -0.78
CA THR A 106 0.40 16.24 0.31
C THR A 106 1.86 16.08 0.77
N ALA A 107 2.10 16.24 2.06
CA ALA A 107 3.34 15.83 2.70
C ALA A 107 3.24 14.33 2.99
N ILE A 108 3.71 13.50 2.08
CA ILE A 108 3.52 12.05 2.16
C ILE A 108 4.43 11.46 3.23
N ARG A 109 3.83 10.86 4.24
CA ARG A 109 4.52 10.13 5.31
C ARG A 109 4.02 8.69 5.44
N GLU A 110 2.93 8.35 4.79
CA GLU A 110 2.30 7.03 4.89
C GLU A 110 1.74 6.59 3.55
N PHE A 111 1.67 5.28 3.39
CA PHE A 111 1.10 4.61 2.23
C PHE A 111 0.15 3.52 2.70
N GLY A 112 -0.84 3.20 1.89
CA GLY A 112 -1.76 2.09 2.17
C GLY A 112 -2.20 1.38 0.91
N LEU A 113 -2.57 0.11 1.06
CA LEU A 113 -3.33 -0.62 0.06
C LEU A 113 -4.80 -0.62 0.45
N PHE A 114 -5.66 -0.40 -0.52
CA PHE A 114 -7.10 -0.30 -0.32
C PHE A 114 -7.87 -1.21 -1.26
N CYS A 115 -8.94 -1.80 -0.75
CA CYS A 115 -9.86 -2.62 -1.53
C CYS A 115 -10.87 -1.75 -2.28
N ALA A 116 -11.64 -2.38 -3.17
CA ALA A 116 -12.59 -1.68 -4.04
C ALA A 116 -13.62 -0.85 -3.26
N ASP A 117 -14.03 -1.29 -2.08
CA ASP A 117 -14.99 -0.57 -1.23
C ASP A 117 -14.33 0.47 -0.32
N GLY A 118 -13.03 0.69 -0.43
CA GLY A 118 -12.29 1.64 0.41
C GLY A 118 -11.74 1.05 1.70
N THR A 119 -11.92 -0.24 1.95
CA THR A 119 -11.34 -0.89 3.13
C THR A 119 -9.82 -0.93 3.03
N MET A 120 -9.14 -0.50 4.09
CA MET A 120 -7.68 -0.57 4.18
C MET A 120 -7.23 -2.02 4.34
N PHE A 121 -6.28 -2.44 3.51
CA PHE A 121 -5.69 -3.76 3.57
C PHE A 121 -4.35 -3.77 4.31
N SER A 122 -3.54 -2.75 4.09
CA SER A 122 -2.17 -2.70 4.59
C SER A 122 -1.72 -1.25 4.73
N ARG A 123 -0.75 -0.98 5.62
CA ARG A 123 -0.25 0.37 5.88
C ARG A 123 1.24 0.36 6.15
N ARG A 124 1.93 1.39 5.66
CA ARG A 124 3.34 1.67 5.99
C ARG A 124 3.52 3.16 6.25
N VAL A 125 4.15 3.47 7.37
CA VAL A 125 4.61 4.83 7.70
C VAL A 125 6.11 4.87 7.43
N ARG A 126 6.58 5.91 6.77
CA ARG A 126 7.99 6.11 6.51
C ARG A 126 8.58 7.20 7.41
N SER A 127 9.88 7.18 7.63
CA SER A 127 10.57 8.14 8.50
C SER A 127 10.76 9.50 7.82
N GLY A 128 10.85 9.56 6.50
CA GLY A 128 11.01 10.81 5.76
C GLY A 128 9.70 11.25 5.12
N THR A 129 9.63 12.53 4.74
CA THR A 129 8.47 13.10 4.05
C THR A 129 8.78 13.25 2.58
N ILE A 130 7.82 12.89 1.72
CA ILE A 130 7.87 13.22 0.29
C ILE A 130 6.89 14.36 0.08
N GLU A 131 7.39 15.54 -0.25
CA GLU A 131 6.56 16.69 -0.60
C GLU A 131 6.01 16.48 -2.02
N LYS A 132 4.76 16.03 -2.11
CA LYS A 132 4.15 15.76 -3.41
C LYS A 132 3.69 17.04 -4.07
N GLU A 133 4.43 17.44 -5.09
CA GLU A 133 4.18 18.61 -5.90
C GLU A 133 4.11 18.22 -7.38
N PRO A 134 3.71 19.15 -8.30
CA PRO A 134 3.59 18.80 -9.73
C PRO A 134 4.87 18.35 -10.41
N ASP A 135 6.04 18.54 -9.81
CA ASP A 135 7.33 18.10 -10.33
C ASP A 135 7.76 16.70 -9.81
N ILE A 136 6.93 16.09 -8.96
CA ILE A 136 7.21 14.80 -8.32
C ILE A 136 6.35 13.71 -8.92
N GLU A 137 7.00 12.60 -9.30
CA GLU A 137 6.35 11.34 -9.66
C GLU A 137 6.84 10.24 -8.74
N ILE A 138 5.97 9.31 -8.40
CA ILE A 138 6.31 8.15 -7.58
C ILE A 138 5.88 6.90 -8.34
N GLU A 139 6.86 6.04 -8.63
CA GLU A 139 6.64 4.75 -9.25
C GLU A 139 7.03 3.67 -8.26
N GLY A 140 6.28 2.58 -8.21
CA GLY A 140 6.64 1.52 -7.30
C GLY A 140 5.77 0.30 -7.42
N TYR A 141 5.98 -0.60 -6.47
CA TYR A 141 5.15 -1.77 -6.33
C TYR A 141 4.94 -2.11 -4.87
N TRP A 142 3.86 -2.82 -4.64
CA TRP A 142 3.52 -3.39 -3.34
C TRP A 142 3.33 -4.89 -3.52
N GLU A 143 4.01 -5.68 -2.72
CA GLU A 143 3.87 -7.14 -2.78
C GLU A 143 3.33 -7.68 -1.47
N ILE A 144 2.45 -8.66 -1.57
CA ILE A 144 2.01 -9.46 -0.44
C ILE A 144 2.47 -10.90 -0.68
N HIS A 145 3.27 -11.42 0.22
CA HIS A 145 3.84 -12.76 0.18
C HIS A 145 3.11 -13.68 1.16
N PHE A 146 2.71 -14.83 0.70
CA PHE A 146 2.01 -15.82 1.53
C PHE A 146 2.88 -17.02 1.85
#